data_08c8cf27a9c9c283a5ab2ae69330cf74
#
_entry.id   08c8cf27a9c9c283a5ab2ae69330cf74
#
_cell.length_a   1.000
_cell.length_b   1.000
_cell.length_c   1.000
_cell.angle_alpha   90.00
_cell.angle_beta   90.00
_cell.angle_gamma   90.00
#
_symmetry.space_group_name_H-M   'P 1'
#
loop_
_entity.id
_entity.type
_entity.pdbx_description
1 polymer ?
#
loop_
_entity_poly.entity_id
_entity_poly.type
_entity_poly.pdbx_seq_one_letter_code
_entity_poly.pdbx_strand_id
1 'polypeptide(L)'
;MCINYVNEKLHKLYIAAIFEAECVELKEEGLGHMVDAIQYPDLKVLDILRLLDYKSGGLKYKGIKFTAPPPPGLFTTADDSCTQAINGRDITWESVADKYKNDHGKNARIFVPDRKLKEKFLIHHSAQDVTYDIKEFVQRNIDLIQMAYEDLMTNDVD
;
A
#
# COMPACT_ATOMS: atom_id res chain seq x y z
N MET A 1 4.47 2.46 -9.10
CA MET A 1 3.87 2.42 -7.75
C MET A 1 4.81 1.83 -6.71
N CYS A 2 5.47 0.68 -6.96
CA CYS A 2 6.39 0.02 -6.01
C CYS A 2 7.56 0.90 -5.53
N ILE A 3 8.18 1.70 -6.41
CA ILE A 3 9.27 2.62 -6.02
C ILE A 3 8.78 3.63 -4.98
N ASN A 4 7.61 4.23 -5.19
CA ASN A 4 7.04 5.19 -4.24
C ASN A 4 6.64 4.53 -2.92
N TYR A 5 6.18 3.27 -2.95
CA TYR A 5 5.93 2.48 -1.75
C TYR A 5 7.21 2.25 -0.92
N VAL A 6 8.33 1.92 -1.58
CA VAL A 6 9.63 1.79 -0.89
C VAL A 6 10.06 3.13 -0.29
N ASN A 7 9.88 4.24 -1.02
CA ASN A 7 10.17 5.58 -0.52
C ASN A 7 9.35 5.91 0.74
N GLU A 8 8.05 5.57 0.76
CA GLU A 8 7.22 5.76 1.95
C GLU A 8 7.70 4.91 3.14
N LYS A 9 8.13 3.66 2.89
CA LYS A 9 8.72 2.82 3.94
C LYS A 9 10.03 3.40 4.49
N LEU A 10 10.91 3.88 3.61
CA LEU A 10 12.16 4.51 4.03
C LEU A 10 11.90 5.80 4.80
N HIS A 11 10.96 6.62 4.35
CA HIS A 11 10.57 7.84 5.06
C HIS A 11 10.03 7.53 6.45
N LYS A 12 9.16 6.51 6.58
CA LYS A 12 8.70 6.04 7.89
C LYS A 12 9.85 5.61 8.81
N LEU A 13 10.79 4.82 8.28
CA LEU A 13 11.95 4.35 9.06
C LEU A 13 12.83 5.52 9.51
N TYR A 14 13.07 6.49 8.63
CA TYR A 14 13.85 7.68 8.93
C TYR A 14 13.21 8.51 10.07
N ILE A 15 11.91 8.80 9.96
CA ILE A 15 11.18 9.52 11.00
C ILE A 15 11.20 8.75 12.32
N ALA A 16 11.02 7.43 12.28
CA ALA A 16 11.06 6.61 13.48
C ALA A 16 12.43 6.66 14.16
N ALA A 17 13.51 6.57 13.39
CA ALA A 17 14.87 6.62 13.92
C ALA A 17 15.19 7.97 14.57
N ILE A 18 14.81 9.09 13.94
CA ILE A 18 14.99 10.43 14.53
C ILE A 18 14.18 10.56 15.80
N PHE A 19 12.91 10.17 15.78
CA PHE A 19 12.04 10.25 16.95
C PHE A 19 12.55 9.41 18.13
N GLU A 20 13.05 8.19 17.86
CA GLU A 20 13.64 7.34 18.87
C GLU A 20 14.92 7.97 19.45
N ALA A 21 15.78 8.55 18.62
CA ALA A 21 16.99 9.23 19.07
C ALA A 21 16.66 10.43 19.99
N GLU A 22 15.74 11.29 19.58
CA GLU A 22 15.26 12.41 20.41
C GLU A 22 14.67 11.94 21.75
N CYS A 23 13.90 10.86 21.74
CA CYS A 23 13.34 10.30 22.97
C CYS A 23 14.42 9.77 23.91
N VAL A 24 15.51 9.22 23.39
CA VAL A 24 16.65 8.76 24.20
C VAL A 24 17.38 9.96 24.82
N GLU A 25 17.71 10.96 24.01
CA GLU A 25 18.40 12.19 24.49
C GLU A 25 17.60 12.88 25.60
N LEU A 26 16.30 13.10 25.39
CA LEU A 26 15.43 13.70 26.42
C LEU A 26 15.42 12.92 27.74
N LYS A 27 15.46 11.58 27.67
CA LYS A 27 15.52 10.76 28.89
C LYS A 27 16.87 10.90 29.61
N GLU A 28 17.97 10.97 28.85
CA GLU A 28 19.32 11.15 29.40
C GLU A 28 19.48 12.53 30.05
N GLU A 29 18.82 13.55 29.50
CA GLU A 29 18.78 14.91 30.05
C GLU A 29 17.81 15.07 31.24
N GLY A 30 17.12 13.99 31.67
CA GLY A 30 16.15 14.03 32.77
C GLY A 30 14.78 14.59 32.38
N LEU A 31 14.54 14.83 31.10
CA LEU A 31 13.31 15.36 30.54
C LEU A 31 12.35 14.26 30.04
N GLY A 32 12.49 13.03 30.56
CA GLY A 32 11.68 11.88 30.10
C GLY A 32 10.17 12.08 30.18
N HIS A 33 9.69 12.95 31.09
CA HIS A 33 8.28 13.32 31.18
C HIS A 33 7.75 14.08 29.95
N MET A 34 8.64 14.68 29.15
CA MET A 34 8.27 15.36 27.91
C MET A 34 8.07 14.40 26.75
N VAL A 35 8.63 13.19 26.83
CA VAL A 35 8.53 12.19 25.75
C VAL A 35 7.07 11.81 25.48
N ASP A 36 6.24 11.71 26.52
CA ASP A 36 4.82 11.39 26.38
C ASP A 36 4.01 12.53 25.70
N ALA A 37 4.51 13.77 25.71
CA ALA A 37 3.90 14.91 25.06
C ALA A 37 4.30 15.04 23.59
N ILE A 38 5.36 14.35 23.14
CA ILE A 38 5.82 14.41 21.75
C ILE A 38 4.92 13.50 20.91
N GLN A 39 4.16 14.13 20.01
CA GLN A 39 3.33 13.39 19.04
C GLN A 39 4.18 12.92 17.86
N TYR A 40 4.00 11.66 17.46
CA TYR A 40 4.63 11.10 16.26
C TYR A 40 4.21 11.94 15.02
N PRO A 41 5.17 12.56 14.31
CA PRO A 41 4.87 13.70 13.44
C PRO A 41 4.14 13.36 12.14
N ASP A 42 4.04 12.11 11.72
CA ASP A 42 3.45 11.83 10.39
C ASP A 42 2.53 10.60 10.33
N LEU A 43 1.27 10.82 10.69
CA LEU A 43 0.20 9.84 10.46
C LEU A 43 -0.09 9.63 8.96
N LYS A 44 0.25 10.60 8.08
CA LYS A 44 -0.01 10.52 6.64
C LYS A 44 0.74 9.36 5.99
N VAL A 45 2.02 9.14 6.35
CA VAL A 45 2.83 8.02 5.85
C VAL A 45 2.18 6.68 6.19
N LEU A 46 1.65 6.54 7.40
CA LEU A 46 0.97 5.30 7.81
C LEU A 46 -0.30 5.04 6.99
N ASP A 47 -1.05 6.09 6.71
CA ASP A 47 -2.27 5.99 5.91
C ASP A 47 -1.95 5.65 4.45
N ILE A 48 -0.85 6.20 3.89
CA ILE A 48 -0.37 5.87 2.54
C ILE A 48 0.09 4.40 2.49
N LEU A 49 0.86 3.96 3.47
CA LEU A 49 1.31 2.57 3.53
C LEU A 49 0.14 1.58 3.66
N ARG A 50 -0.93 1.95 4.39
CA ARG A 50 -2.17 1.16 4.44
C ARG A 50 -2.88 1.13 3.10
N LEU A 51 -3.02 2.30 2.46
CA LEU A 51 -3.62 2.38 1.13
C LEU A 51 -2.92 1.44 0.15
N LEU A 52 -1.59 1.38 0.19
CA LEU A 52 -0.80 0.60 -0.75
C LEU A 52 -0.78 -0.89 -0.43
N ASP A 53 -0.50 -1.28 0.83
CA ASP A 53 -0.17 -2.66 1.19
C ASP A 53 -0.89 -3.15 2.47
N TYR A 54 -2.19 -2.87 2.61
CA TYR A 54 -2.95 -3.47 3.70
C TYR A 54 -3.40 -4.88 3.33
N LYS A 55 -2.94 -5.87 4.10
CA LYS A 55 -3.42 -7.25 4.08
C LYS A 55 -4.29 -7.50 5.30
N SER A 56 -5.49 -8.01 5.10
CA SER A 56 -6.38 -8.37 6.22
C SER A 56 -5.66 -9.31 7.18
N GLY A 57 -5.46 -8.88 8.43
CA GLY A 57 -4.75 -9.64 9.47
C GLY A 57 -3.25 -9.37 9.59
N GLY A 58 -2.63 -8.55 8.70
CA GLY A 58 -1.16 -8.46 8.58
C GLY A 58 -0.44 -7.36 9.35
N LEU A 59 -1.06 -6.28 9.76
CA LEU A 59 -0.41 -5.17 10.45
C LEU A 59 -1.19 -4.78 11.71
N LYS A 60 -0.75 -5.29 12.84
CA LYS A 60 -1.17 -4.76 14.14
C LYS A 60 -0.44 -3.44 14.38
N TYR A 61 -1.07 -2.32 14.06
CA TYR A 61 -0.59 -1.01 14.50
C TYR A 61 -0.88 -0.86 15.98
N LYS A 62 0.17 -0.80 16.82
CA LYS A 62 0.02 -0.55 18.26
C LYS A 62 -0.81 0.74 18.46
N GLY A 63 -1.94 0.61 19.16
CA GLY A 63 -2.73 1.75 19.64
C GLY A 63 -3.92 2.18 18.77
N ILE A 64 -4.13 1.61 17.56
CA ILE A 64 -5.28 1.99 16.74
C ILE A 64 -6.35 0.89 16.80
N LYS A 65 -7.49 1.21 17.44
CA LYS A 65 -8.68 0.36 17.41
C LYS A 65 -9.51 0.72 16.18
N PHE A 66 -9.68 -0.22 15.26
CA PHE A 66 -10.60 -0.07 14.14
C PHE A 66 -11.99 -0.54 14.54
N THR A 67 -13.02 0.23 14.22
CA THR A 67 -14.43 -0.18 14.38
C THR A 67 -14.85 -1.19 13.30
N ALA A 68 -14.17 -1.18 12.14
CA ALA A 68 -14.30 -2.17 11.06
C ALA A 68 -12.92 -2.40 10.43
N PRO A 69 -12.64 -3.60 9.88
CA PRO A 69 -11.39 -3.83 9.17
C PRO A 69 -11.34 -2.88 7.95
N PRO A 70 -10.19 -2.20 7.72
CA PRO A 70 -10.04 -1.38 6.53
C PRO A 70 -10.07 -2.26 5.27
N PRO A 71 -10.43 -1.69 4.11
CA PRO A 71 -10.41 -2.42 2.85
C PRO A 71 -8.98 -2.85 2.49
N PRO A 72 -8.83 -3.91 1.67
CA PRO A 72 -7.50 -4.36 1.22
C PRO A 72 -6.77 -3.25 0.48
N GLY A 73 -5.44 -3.20 0.60
CA GLY A 73 -4.60 -2.23 -0.08
C GLY A 73 -4.60 -2.42 -1.60
N LEU A 74 -4.10 -1.40 -2.32
CA LEU A 74 -4.06 -1.42 -3.79
C LEU A 74 -3.25 -2.62 -4.33
N PHE A 75 -2.11 -2.95 -3.70
CA PHE A 75 -1.33 -4.13 -4.10
C PHE A 75 -2.09 -5.43 -3.86
N THR A 76 -2.70 -5.61 -2.69
CA THR A 76 -3.49 -6.81 -2.38
C THR A 76 -4.63 -6.98 -3.36
N THR A 77 -5.33 -5.91 -3.70
CA THR A 77 -6.43 -5.95 -4.69
C THR A 77 -5.91 -6.28 -6.09
N ALA A 78 -4.72 -5.78 -6.47
CA ALA A 78 -4.10 -6.12 -7.75
C ALA A 78 -3.69 -7.61 -7.79
N ASP A 79 -3.04 -8.12 -6.74
CA ASP A 79 -2.63 -9.53 -6.63
C ASP A 79 -3.85 -10.47 -6.70
N ASP A 80 -4.93 -10.15 -5.96
CA ASP A 80 -6.17 -10.92 -6.01
C ASP A 80 -6.78 -10.93 -7.43
N SER A 81 -6.70 -9.80 -8.13
CA SER A 81 -7.20 -9.65 -9.50
C SER A 81 -6.35 -10.46 -10.48
N CYS A 82 -5.03 -10.43 -10.35
CA CYS A 82 -4.11 -11.26 -11.15
C CYS A 82 -4.35 -12.75 -10.91
N THR A 83 -4.50 -13.18 -9.66
CA THR A 83 -4.81 -14.57 -9.31
C THR A 83 -6.13 -15.02 -9.92
N GLN A 84 -7.15 -14.17 -9.93
CA GLN A 84 -8.43 -14.47 -10.56
C GLN A 84 -8.30 -14.57 -12.08
N ALA A 85 -7.49 -13.71 -12.72
CA ALA A 85 -7.25 -13.76 -14.15
C ALA A 85 -6.49 -15.05 -14.55
N ILE A 86 -5.48 -15.47 -13.78
CA ILE A 86 -4.76 -16.73 -13.97
C ILE A 86 -5.73 -17.93 -13.87
N ASN A 87 -6.70 -17.87 -12.95
CA ASN A 87 -7.74 -18.89 -12.79
C ASN A 87 -8.86 -18.83 -13.86
N GLY A 88 -8.64 -18.11 -14.96
CA GLY A 88 -9.53 -18.06 -16.12
C GLY A 88 -10.72 -17.12 -15.98
N ARG A 89 -10.74 -16.21 -14.99
CA ARG A 89 -11.76 -15.16 -14.91
C ARG A 89 -11.37 -14.00 -15.81
N ASP A 90 -12.35 -13.47 -16.53
CA ASP A 90 -12.18 -12.24 -17.31
C ASP A 90 -12.14 -11.04 -16.37
N ILE A 91 -10.92 -10.58 -16.06
CA ILE A 91 -10.67 -9.42 -15.20
C ILE A 91 -10.26 -8.25 -16.06
N THR A 92 -11.10 -7.23 -16.09
CA THR A 92 -10.83 -6.01 -16.82
C THR A 92 -10.23 -4.94 -15.90
N TRP A 93 -9.45 -4.01 -16.46
CA TRP A 93 -8.90 -2.90 -15.68
C TRP A 93 -10.01 -2.02 -15.08
N GLU A 94 -11.19 -1.91 -15.75
CA GLU A 94 -12.34 -1.18 -15.26
C GLU A 94 -12.85 -1.76 -13.93
N SER A 95 -12.92 -3.08 -13.83
CA SER A 95 -13.37 -3.76 -12.61
C SER A 95 -12.43 -3.48 -11.43
N VAL A 96 -11.12 -3.41 -11.68
CA VAL A 96 -10.12 -3.08 -10.65
C VAL A 96 -10.18 -1.59 -10.30
N ALA A 97 -10.36 -0.70 -11.27
CA ALA A 97 -10.52 0.72 -11.04
C ALA A 97 -11.76 1.04 -10.21
N ASP A 98 -12.89 0.40 -10.50
CA ASP A 98 -14.12 0.55 -9.73
C ASP A 98 -13.95 0.02 -8.29
N LYS A 99 -13.24 -1.08 -8.11
CA LYS A 99 -12.91 -1.62 -6.78
C LYS A 99 -12.05 -0.63 -5.98
N TYR A 100 -10.99 -0.08 -6.57
CA TYR A 100 -10.15 0.95 -5.95
C TYR A 100 -10.97 2.17 -5.54
N LYS A 101 -11.84 2.65 -6.44
CA LYS A 101 -12.72 3.80 -6.17
C LYS A 101 -13.71 3.52 -5.04
N ASN A 102 -14.33 2.36 -5.02
CA ASN A 102 -15.30 1.97 -3.99
C ASN A 102 -14.65 1.84 -2.63
N ASP A 103 -13.47 1.22 -2.56
CA ASP A 103 -12.76 0.93 -1.33
C ASP A 103 -12.06 2.17 -0.75
N HIS A 104 -11.45 3.00 -1.60
CA HIS A 104 -10.58 4.09 -1.17
C HIS A 104 -11.05 5.49 -1.57
N GLY A 105 -12.00 5.62 -2.48
CA GLY A 105 -12.45 6.92 -3.02
C GLY A 105 -13.07 7.87 -2.00
N LYS A 106 -13.41 7.39 -0.81
CA LYS A 106 -13.88 8.23 0.31
C LYS A 106 -12.75 8.99 1.01
N ASN A 107 -11.50 8.54 0.87
CA ASN A 107 -10.33 9.15 1.48
C ASN A 107 -9.62 10.09 0.50
N ALA A 108 -10.30 11.16 0.10
CA ALA A 108 -9.76 12.15 -0.85
C ALA A 108 -8.48 12.86 -0.38
N ARG A 109 -8.09 12.69 0.90
CA ARG A 109 -6.82 13.22 1.43
C ARG A 109 -5.60 12.49 0.86
N ILE A 110 -5.76 11.22 0.48
CA ILE A 110 -4.65 10.36 0.06
C ILE A 110 -4.87 9.80 -1.34
N PHE A 111 -6.11 9.41 -1.67
CA PHE A 111 -6.47 8.75 -2.93
C PHE A 111 -7.58 9.54 -3.64
N VAL A 112 -7.30 9.98 -4.86
CA VAL A 112 -8.26 10.73 -5.67
C VAL A 112 -8.43 10.04 -7.03
N PRO A 113 -9.57 9.37 -7.27
CA PRO A 113 -9.87 8.83 -8.58
C PRO A 113 -10.09 9.97 -9.59
N ASP A 114 -9.55 9.84 -10.81
CA ASP A 114 -9.81 10.82 -11.85
C ASP A 114 -11.28 10.75 -12.27
N ARG A 115 -11.91 11.92 -12.45
CA ARG A 115 -13.34 12.03 -12.81
C ARG A 115 -13.58 11.81 -14.30
N LYS A 116 -12.60 12.10 -15.15
CA LYS A 116 -12.70 12.03 -16.60
C LYS A 116 -12.06 10.77 -17.16
N LEU A 117 -10.89 10.41 -16.64
CA LEU A 117 -10.08 9.28 -17.08
C LEU A 117 -10.18 8.18 -16.03
N LYS A 118 -11.15 7.27 -16.20
CA LYS A 118 -11.41 6.19 -15.22
C LYS A 118 -10.22 5.30 -14.95
N GLU A 119 -9.29 5.20 -15.91
CA GLU A 119 -8.05 4.46 -15.81
C GLU A 119 -7.00 5.13 -14.90
N LYS A 120 -7.21 6.38 -14.51
CA LYS A 120 -6.24 7.15 -13.73
C LYS A 120 -6.72 7.44 -12.31
N PHE A 121 -5.76 7.44 -11.41
CA PHE A 121 -5.96 7.90 -10.03
C PHE A 121 -4.69 8.58 -9.54
N LEU A 122 -4.85 9.49 -8.59
CA LEU A 122 -3.78 10.22 -7.97
C LEU A 122 -3.61 9.76 -6.52
N ILE A 123 -2.37 9.60 -6.09
CA ILE A 123 -2.01 9.38 -4.70
C ILE A 123 -1.20 10.57 -4.22
N HIS A 124 -1.61 11.17 -3.11
CA HIS A 124 -0.87 12.21 -2.40
C HIS A 124 0.21 11.56 -1.53
N HIS A 125 1.37 11.26 -2.13
CA HIS A 125 2.52 10.72 -1.40
C HIS A 125 3.12 11.76 -0.44
N SER A 126 4.04 11.32 0.42
CA SER A 126 4.72 12.23 1.36
C SER A 126 5.60 13.24 0.64
N ALA A 127 6.29 12.82 -0.42
CA ALA A 127 7.19 13.69 -1.18
C ALA A 127 6.46 14.55 -2.22
N GLN A 128 5.50 13.96 -2.95
CA GLN A 128 4.78 14.64 -4.03
C GLN A 128 3.51 13.88 -4.43
N ASP A 129 2.66 14.55 -5.16
CA ASP A 129 1.49 13.95 -5.77
C ASP A 129 1.88 13.15 -7.02
N VAL A 130 1.39 11.91 -7.14
CA VAL A 130 1.69 11.05 -8.28
C VAL A 130 0.41 10.48 -8.88
N THR A 131 0.25 10.64 -10.18
CA THR A 131 -0.85 10.05 -10.95
C THR A 131 -0.42 8.68 -11.50
N TYR A 132 -1.25 7.68 -11.31
CA TYR A 132 -1.05 6.31 -11.79
C TYR A 132 -2.10 5.96 -12.84
N ASP A 133 -1.69 5.13 -13.81
CA ASP A 133 -2.56 4.52 -14.81
C ASP A 133 -2.69 3.03 -14.51
N ILE A 134 -3.93 2.55 -14.38
CA ILE A 134 -4.23 1.17 -14.00
C ILE A 134 -4.42 0.24 -15.22
N LYS A 135 -4.54 0.82 -16.42
CA LYS A 135 -4.97 0.10 -17.62
C LYS A 135 -4.20 -1.18 -17.91
N GLU A 136 -2.90 -1.18 -17.61
CA GLU A 136 -2.04 -2.34 -17.87
C GLU A 136 -1.60 -3.07 -16.59
N PHE A 137 -2.12 -2.70 -15.41
CA PHE A 137 -1.67 -3.28 -14.14
C PHE A 137 -1.86 -4.80 -14.08
N VAL A 138 -3.03 -5.29 -14.46
CA VAL A 138 -3.32 -6.72 -14.43
C VAL A 138 -2.42 -7.45 -15.43
N GLN A 139 -2.38 -6.98 -16.67
CA GLN A 139 -1.60 -7.63 -17.74
C GLN A 139 -0.10 -7.65 -17.46
N ARG A 140 0.46 -6.57 -16.90
CA ARG A 140 1.89 -6.49 -16.56
C ARG A 140 2.27 -7.27 -15.31
N ASN A 141 1.32 -7.63 -14.47
CA ASN A 141 1.57 -8.38 -13.24
C ASN A 141 1.20 -9.87 -13.36
N ILE A 142 0.60 -10.29 -14.47
CA ILE A 142 0.45 -11.72 -14.79
C ILE A 142 1.80 -12.22 -15.26
N ASP A 143 2.46 -13.03 -14.45
CA ASP A 143 3.72 -13.66 -14.80
C ASP A 143 3.47 -14.96 -15.58
N LEU A 144 3.38 -14.84 -16.90
CA LEU A 144 3.21 -15.98 -17.80
C LEU A 144 4.43 -16.92 -17.82
N ILE A 145 5.60 -16.41 -17.42
CA ILE A 145 6.84 -17.19 -17.38
C ILE A 145 6.79 -18.20 -16.23
N GLN A 146 6.21 -17.83 -15.08
CA GLN A 146 6.05 -18.76 -13.96
C GLN A 146 5.21 -19.99 -14.36
N MET A 147 4.10 -19.80 -15.09
CA MET A 147 3.27 -20.92 -15.55
C MET A 147 4.03 -21.85 -16.49
N ALA A 148 4.83 -21.31 -17.40
CA ALA A 148 5.65 -22.12 -18.31
C ALA A 148 6.78 -22.87 -17.58
N TYR A 149 7.34 -22.29 -16.51
CA TYR A 149 8.36 -22.96 -15.68
C TYR A 149 7.74 -24.03 -14.77
N GLU A 150 6.57 -23.81 -14.22
CA GLU A 150 5.85 -24.82 -13.42
C GLU A 150 5.50 -26.04 -14.28
N ASP A 151 5.03 -25.83 -15.51
CA ASP A 151 4.75 -26.91 -16.47
C ASP A 151 6.02 -27.68 -16.87
N LEU A 152 7.15 -26.99 -17.02
CA LEU A 152 8.44 -27.64 -17.32
C LEU A 152 8.96 -28.46 -16.11
N MET A 153 8.83 -27.90 -14.89
CA MET A 153 9.30 -28.59 -13.68
C MET A 153 8.41 -29.79 -13.29
N THR A 154 7.13 -29.78 -13.66
CA THR A 154 6.22 -30.91 -13.40
C THR A 154 6.29 -32.00 -14.45
N ASN A 155 6.75 -31.70 -15.66
CA ASN A 155 6.87 -32.67 -16.77
C ASN A 155 8.27 -33.30 -16.88
N ASP A 156 9.27 -32.83 -16.14
CA ASP A 156 10.64 -33.39 -16.15
C ASP A 156 10.92 -34.41 -15.01
N VAL A 157 9.89 -34.98 -14.40
CA VAL A 157 10.00 -35.99 -13.34
C VAL A 157 9.39 -37.32 -13.81
N ASP A 158 9.89 -37.86 -14.94
CA ASP A 158 9.73 -39.26 -15.34
C ASP A 158 11.07 -39.87 -15.70
#